data_a8eaec2b6700b134392bb0523506b449
#
_entry.id   a8eaec2b6700b134392bb0523506b449
#
_cell.length_a   1.000
_cell.length_b   1.000
_cell.length_c   1.000
_cell.angle_alpha   90.00
_cell.angle_beta   90.00
_cell.angle_gamma   90.00
#
_symmetry.space_group_name_H-M   'P 1'
#
loop_
_entity.id
_entity.type
_entity.pdbx_description
1 polymer ?
#
loop_
_entity_poly.entity_id
_entity_poly.type
_entity_poly.pdbx_seq_one_letter_code
_entity_poly.pdbx_strand_id
1 'polypeptide(L)'
;CERRGVPYRFKKADLTFFTHKIVLDAVDFLRFAYEPANGERFLRLYYKFGLALSRQWALAACGASARTGRPILEELIRDSETKTRMRESLGDIYAAFKRIPQLNAADALDAVRHGCGYGAYLNQKGMDTGKLAILEMLAEQEPNALRLLDRLEELRMLIAAKADVNSDVPFVLSTIHSSKGLEYDRVVLLDAFDGVLPAKPEIC
;
A
#
# COMPACT_ATOMS: atom_id res chain seq x y z
N CYS A 1 -0.03 3.63 -22.88
CA CYS A 1 -1.06 4.12 -23.81
C CYS A 1 -1.34 5.59 -23.58
N GLU A 2 -1.70 6.03 -22.36
CA GLU A 2 -2.02 7.44 -22.02
C GLU A 2 -0.93 8.42 -22.49
N ARG A 3 0.32 8.23 -22.08
CA ARG A 3 1.44 9.13 -22.43
C ARG A 3 1.67 9.30 -23.95
N ARG A 4 1.19 8.36 -24.75
CA ARG A 4 1.32 8.37 -26.23
C ARG A 4 0.02 8.65 -26.94
N GLY A 5 -1.05 8.98 -26.24
CA GLY A 5 -2.37 9.23 -26.83
C GLY A 5 -2.98 8.01 -27.55
N VAL A 6 -2.52 6.78 -27.25
CA VAL A 6 -3.06 5.57 -27.88
C VAL A 6 -4.39 5.23 -27.23
N PRO A 7 -5.53 5.26 -27.98
CA PRO A 7 -6.82 4.88 -27.42
C PRO A 7 -6.82 3.39 -27.04
N TYR A 8 -7.32 3.08 -25.85
CA TYR A 8 -7.42 1.72 -25.35
C TYR A 8 -8.61 1.57 -24.41
N ARG A 9 -9.02 0.33 -24.19
CA ARG A 9 -10.03 -0.04 -23.19
C ARG A 9 -9.58 -1.26 -22.39
N PHE A 10 -10.12 -1.41 -21.20
CA PHE A 10 -9.98 -2.66 -20.43
C PHE A 10 -11.11 -3.63 -20.79
N LYS A 11 -10.79 -4.90 -20.92
CA LYS A 11 -11.80 -5.96 -21.12
C LYS A 11 -12.74 -6.05 -19.92
N LYS A 12 -12.19 -5.87 -18.71
CA LYS A 12 -12.91 -5.84 -17.44
C LYS A 12 -12.15 -4.94 -16.46
N ALA A 13 -12.88 -4.09 -15.70
CA ALA A 13 -12.26 -3.38 -14.60
C ALA A 13 -11.87 -4.39 -13.50
N ASP A 14 -10.59 -4.54 -13.28
CA ASP A 14 -10.08 -5.24 -12.11
C ASP A 14 -9.56 -4.20 -11.10
N LEU A 15 -10.37 -3.93 -10.09
CA LEU A 15 -10.04 -3.00 -9.01
C LEU A 15 -9.53 -3.72 -7.76
N THR A 16 -9.30 -5.03 -7.82
CA THR A 16 -8.89 -5.85 -6.66
C THR A 16 -7.56 -5.41 -6.06
N PHE A 17 -6.65 -4.85 -6.90
CA PHE A 17 -5.42 -4.25 -6.40
C PHE A 17 -5.70 -3.14 -5.39
N PHE A 18 -6.57 -2.19 -5.72
CA PHE A 18 -6.85 -1.01 -4.89
C PHE A 18 -7.66 -1.32 -3.63
N THR A 19 -8.37 -2.44 -3.61
CA THR A 19 -9.12 -2.93 -2.45
C THR A 19 -8.38 -3.99 -1.65
N HIS A 20 -7.18 -4.38 -2.13
CA HIS A 20 -6.39 -5.40 -1.45
C HIS A 20 -5.87 -4.90 -0.11
N LYS A 21 -5.97 -5.73 0.93
CA LYS A 21 -5.61 -5.36 2.31
C LYS A 21 -4.22 -4.75 2.43
N ILE A 22 -3.20 -5.32 1.76
CA ILE A 22 -1.83 -4.82 1.82
C ILE A 22 -1.71 -3.40 1.24
N VAL A 23 -2.43 -3.11 0.14
CA VAL A 23 -2.44 -1.79 -0.47
C VAL A 23 -3.13 -0.79 0.43
N LEU A 24 -4.30 -1.15 0.98
CA LEU A 24 -5.03 -0.30 1.93
C LEU A 24 -4.23 -0.05 3.21
N ASP A 25 -3.55 -1.07 3.72
CA ASP A 25 -2.67 -0.93 4.87
C ASP A 25 -1.52 0.05 4.58
N ALA A 26 -0.81 -0.11 3.45
CA ALA A 26 0.27 0.79 3.05
C ALA A 26 -0.22 2.24 2.88
N VAL A 27 -1.39 2.44 2.26
CA VAL A 27 -2.06 3.74 2.16
C VAL A 27 -2.35 4.34 3.54
N ASP A 28 -2.86 3.53 4.48
CA ASP A 28 -3.12 3.98 5.84
C ASP A 28 -1.82 4.34 6.59
N PHE A 29 -0.73 3.58 6.42
CA PHE A 29 0.58 3.92 6.98
C PHE A 29 1.09 5.27 6.45
N LEU A 30 1.08 5.46 5.13
CA LEU A 30 1.52 6.71 4.51
C LEU A 30 0.68 7.90 5.00
N ARG A 31 -0.64 7.78 4.98
CA ARG A 31 -1.54 8.85 5.47
C ARG A 31 -1.38 9.14 6.95
N PHE A 32 -1.12 8.13 7.78
CA PHE A 32 -0.90 8.34 9.22
C PHE A 32 0.36 9.16 9.50
N ALA A 33 1.38 9.07 8.64
CA ALA A 33 2.56 9.92 8.76
C ALA A 33 2.26 11.43 8.64
N TYR A 34 1.22 11.80 7.88
CA TYR A 34 0.76 13.18 7.75
C TYR A 34 -0.31 13.57 8.78
N GLU A 35 -0.98 12.58 9.36
CA GLU A 35 -2.07 12.76 10.33
C GLU A 35 -1.79 11.97 11.63
N PRO A 36 -0.70 12.25 12.36
CA PRO A 36 -0.22 11.41 13.47
C PRO A 36 -1.14 11.44 14.72
N ALA A 37 -2.15 12.29 14.73
CA ALA A 37 -3.20 12.34 15.76
C ALA A 37 -4.52 11.66 15.32
N ASN A 38 -4.59 11.09 14.12
CA ASN A 38 -5.79 10.43 13.60
C ASN A 38 -6.01 9.06 14.28
N GLY A 39 -6.86 9.04 15.31
CA GLY A 39 -7.13 7.85 16.13
C GLY A 39 -7.79 6.72 15.36
N GLU A 40 -8.70 7.03 14.43
CA GLU A 40 -9.36 6.00 13.60
C GLU A 40 -8.33 5.25 12.76
N ARG A 41 -7.43 5.97 12.09
CA ARG A 41 -6.37 5.39 11.29
C ARG A 41 -5.38 4.61 12.15
N PHE A 42 -4.97 5.16 13.29
CA PHE A 42 -4.10 4.47 14.24
C PHE A 42 -4.68 3.13 14.70
N LEU A 43 -5.99 3.06 14.99
CA LEU A 43 -6.65 1.81 15.40
C LEU A 43 -6.69 0.74 14.32
N ARG A 44 -6.49 1.09 13.04
CA ARG A 44 -6.30 0.12 11.95
C ARG A 44 -4.84 -0.35 11.82
N LEU A 45 -3.88 0.37 12.42
CA LEU A 45 -2.44 0.16 12.23
C LEU A 45 -1.70 -0.42 13.43
N TYR A 46 -2.06 -0.06 14.68
CA TYR A 46 -1.26 -0.31 15.88
C TYR A 46 -0.77 -1.77 16.04
N TYR A 47 -1.57 -2.74 15.67
CA TYR A 47 -1.24 -4.17 15.78
C TYR A 47 -0.33 -4.67 14.63
N LYS A 48 -0.05 -3.82 13.63
CA LYS A 48 0.81 -4.10 12.48
C LYS A 48 2.23 -3.55 12.63
N PHE A 49 2.54 -2.94 13.75
CA PHE A 49 3.88 -2.42 14.06
C PHE A 49 4.87 -3.52 14.49
N GLY A 50 4.45 -4.78 14.53
CA GLY A 50 5.28 -5.86 15.06
C GLY A 50 5.48 -5.81 16.58
N LEU A 51 4.73 -4.98 17.29
CA LEU A 51 4.76 -4.83 18.74
C LEU A 51 3.50 -5.43 19.37
N ALA A 52 3.66 -5.94 20.59
CA ALA A 52 2.54 -6.48 21.38
C ALA A 52 1.75 -5.35 22.07
N LEU A 53 1.16 -4.45 21.28
CA LEU A 53 0.29 -3.38 21.77
C LEU A 53 -1.12 -3.91 21.97
N SER A 54 -1.68 -3.75 23.15
CA SER A 54 -3.07 -4.09 23.41
C SER A 54 -4.02 -3.03 22.82
N ARG A 55 -5.26 -3.47 22.48
CA ARG A 55 -6.30 -2.55 22.02
C ARG A 55 -6.63 -1.47 23.09
N GLN A 56 -6.61 -1.86 24.35
CA GLN A 56 -6.87 -0.94 25.45
C GLN A 56 -5.83 0.19 25.50
N TRP A 57 -4.56 -0.14 25.35
CA TRP A 57 -3.47 0.84 25.27
C TRP A 57 -3.61 1.76 24.05
N ALA A 58 -3.91 1.19 22.89
CA ALA A 58 -4.13 1.97 21.67
C ALA A 58 -5.29 2.98 21.86
N LEU A 59 -6.41 2.56 22.46
CA LEU A 59 -7.54 3.44 22.74
C LEU A 59 -7.20 4.53 23.76
N ALA A 60 -6.47 4.20 24.83
CA ALA A 60 -6.02 5.16 25.82
C ALA A 60 -5.12 6.24 25.20
N ALA A 61 -4.19 5.84 24.33
CA ALA A 61 -3.31 6.78 23.63
C ALA A 61 -4.08 7.68 22.65
N CYS A 62 -5.07 7.14 21.92
CA CYS A 62 -5.96 7.96 21.09
C CYS A 62 -6.72 9.01 21.93
N GLY A 63 -7.25 8.60 23.10
CA GLY A 63 -7.93 9.51 24.02
C GLY A 63 -6.99 10.58 24.60
N ALA A 64 -5.73 10.23 24.91
CA ALA A 64 -4.71 11.17 25.35
C ALA A 64 -4.37 12.17 24.23
N SER A 65 -4.13 11.69 23.03
CA SER A 65 -3.83 12.52 21.84
C SER A 65 -4.97 13.51 21.55
N ALA A 66 -6.22 13.07 21.63
CA ALA A 66 -7.38 13.96 21.42
C ALA A 66 -7.45 15.11 22.46
N ARG A 67 -6.99 14.88 23.71
CA ARG A 67 -6.95 15.92 24.76
C ARG A 67 -5.76 16.85 24.65
N THR A 68 -4.61 16.33 24.24
CA THR A 68 -3.33 17.06 24.27
C THR A 68 -2.95 17.68 22.93
N GLY A 69 -3.55 17.21 21.84
CA GLY A 69 -3.16 17.57 20.47
C GLY A 69 -1.83 16.95 19.99
N ARG A 70 -1.20 16.09 20.81
CA ARG A 70 0.07 15.45 20.45
C ARG A 70 -0.16 14.22 19.58
N PRO A 71 0.87 13.82 18.78
CA PRO A 71 0.87 12.56 18.06
C PRO A 71 0.61 11.35 18.96
N ILE A 72 -0.18 10.39 18.48
CA ILE A 72 -0.60 9.21 19.29
C ILE A 72 0.61 8.36 19.71
N LEU A 73 1.60 8.19 18.86
CA LEU A 73 2.82 7.45 19.19
C LEU A 73 3.63 8.15 20.29
N GLU A 74 3.63 9.48 20.32
CA GLU A 74 4.28 10.24 21.38
C GLU A 74 3.58 10.02 22.73
N GLU A 75 2.26 9.96 22.77
CA GLU A 75 1.51 9.65 23.99
C GLU A 75 1.84 8.24 24.51
N LEU A 76 1.96 7.24 23.62
CA LEU A 76 2.41 5.90 24.00
C LEU A 76 3.83 5.86 24.57
N ILE A 77 4.75 6.64 24.00
CA ILE A 77 6.14 6.74 24.48
C ILE A 77 6.18 7.41 25.87
N ARG A 78 5.32 8.39 26.13
CA ARG A 78 5.25 9.14 27.39
C ARG A 78 4.54 8.39 28.51
N ASP A 79 3.74 7.39 28.17
CA ASP A 79 3.01 6.61 29.15
C ASP A 79 3.97 5.93 30.14
N SER A 80 3.73 6.15 31.43
CA SER A 80 4.56 5.62 32.52
C SER A 80 4.58 4.07 32.58
N GLU A 81 3.50 3.44 32.12
CA GLU A 81 3.39 1.96 32.09
C GLU A 81 4.15 1.35 30.93
N THR A 82 4.62 2.15 29.96
CA THR A 82 5.37 1.66 28.81
C THR A 82 6.75 1.18 29.25
N LYS A 83 7.00 -0.14 29.11
CA LYS A 83 8.30 -0.76 29.42
C LYS A 83 9.41 -0.17 28.56
N THR A 84 10.63 -0.05 29.11
CA THR A 84 11.78 0.58 28.43
C THR A 84 12.02 0.04 27.02
N ARG A 85 12.09 -1.29 26.83
CA ARG A 85 12.30 -1.91 25.51
C ARG A 85 11.18 -1.55 24.51
N MET A 86 9.93 -1.50 24.96
CA MET A 86 8.81 -1.12 24.09
C MET A 86 8.87 0.37 23.76
N ARG A 87 9.31 1.21 24.70
CA ARG A 87 9.50 2.65 24.49
C ARG A 87 10.55 2.94 23.44
N GLU A 88 11.66 2.21 23.44
CA GLU A 88 12.70 2.29 22.41
C GLU A 88 12.13 1.91 21.04
N SER A 89 11.49 0.75 20.92
CA SER A 89 10.86 0.31 19.66
C SER A 89 9.79 1.28 19.16
N LEU A 90 8.96 1.84 20.03
CA LEU A 90 7.98 2.87 19.67
C LEU A 90 8.67 4.17 19.22
N GLY A 91 9.82 4.50 19.83
CA GLY A 91 10.65 5.64 19.44
C GLY A 91 11.19 5.50 18.02
N ASP A 92 11.69 4.32 17.66
CA ASP A 92 12.18 4.00 16.31
C ASP A 92 11.05 4.10 15.27
N ILE A 93 9.89 3.51 15.58
CA ILE A 93 8.70 3.57 14.72
C ILE A 93 8.24 5.03 14.56
N TYR A 94 8.18 5.79 15.64
CA TYR A 94 7.79 7.20 15.59
C TYR A 94 8.77 8.04 14.77
N ALA A 95 10.07 7.77 14.91
CA ALA A 95 11.11 8.42 14.09
C ALA A 95 10.93 8.11 12.59
N ALA A 96 10.61 6.84 12.26
CA ALA A 96 10.30 6.45 10.88
C ALA A 96 9.09 7.22 10.33
N PHE A 97 7.98 7.27 11.06
CA PHE A 97 6.80 8.05 10.65
C PHE A 97 7.10 9.53 10.43
N LYS A 98 7.92 10.16 11.29
CA LYS A 98 8.29 11.57 11.13
C LYS A 98 9.12 11.86 9.89
N ARG A 99 9.86 10.86 9.39
CA ARG A 99 10.69 11.01 8.18
C ARG A 99 9.86 10.88 6.90
N ILE A 100 8.81 10.06 6.87
CA ILE A 100 7.99 9.77 5.68
C ILE A 100 7.59 11.04 4.90
N PRO A 101 7.11 12.14 5.52
CA PRO A 101 6.74 13.34 4.77
C PRO A 101 7.88 14.04 4.04
N GLN A 102 9.14 13.70 4.34
CA GLN A 102 10.35 14.32 3.77
C GLN A 102 11.02 13.42 2.72
N LEU A 103 10.52 12.19 2.54
CA LEU A 103 11.08 11.19 1.64
C LEU A 103 10.36 11.21 0.27
N ASN A 104 11.06 10.73 -0.77
CA ASN A 104 10.39 10.34 -2.00
C ASN A 104 9.46 9.15 -1.73
N ALA A 105 8.58 8.81 -2.68
CA ALA A 105 7.54 7.81 -2.44
C ALA A 105 8.11 6.39 -2.24
N ALA A 106 9.21 6.03 -2.93
CA ALA A 106 9.85 4.74 -2.78
C ALA A 106 10.49 4.58 -1.39
N ASP A 107 11.27 5.57 -0.95
CA ASP A 107 11.86 5.57 0.39
C ASP A 107 10.79 5.65 1.49
N ALA A 108 9.66 6.32 1.23
CA ALA A 108 8.53 6.37 2.16
C ALA A 108 7.91 4.98 2.35
N LEU A 109 7.73 4.19 1.28
CA LEU A 109 7.26 2.81 1.38
C LEU A 109 8.29 1.88 2.03
N ASP A 110 9.58 2.09 1.76
CA ASP A 110 10.65 1.36 2.45
C ASP A 110 10.60 1.65 3.96
N ALA A 111 10.43 2.91 4.35
CA ALA A 111 10.25 3.29 5.75
C ALA A 111 9.01 2.63 6.38
N VAL A 112 7.89 2.50 5.65
CA VAL A 112 6.72 1.74 6.10
C VAL A 112 7.07 0.27 6.32
N ARG A 113 7.73 -0.35 5.34
CA ARG A 113 8.06 -1.78 5.35
C ARG A 113 9.03 -2.12 6.47
N HIS A 114 10.12 -1.38 6.60
CA HIS A 114 11.23 -1.68 7.52
C HIS A 114 11.18 -0.85 8.80
N GLY A 115 10.96 0.45 8.70
CA GLY A 115 10.97 1.37 9.84
C GLY A 115 9.73 1.31 10.72
N CYS A 116 8.54 1.15 10.13
CA CYS A 116 7.27 1.08 10.87
C CYS A 116 6.87 -0.34 11.30
N GLY A 117 7.70 -1.37 10.99
CA GLY A 117 7.45 -2.76 11.40
C GLY A 117 6.47 -3.54 10.54
N TYR A 118 5.94 -2.96 9.46
CA TYR A 118 4.91 -3.59 8.64
C TYR A 118 5.44 -4.85 7.92
N GLY A 119 6.67 -4.85 7.44
CA GLY A 119 7.30 -6.00 6.81
C GLY A 119 7.41 -7.20 7.76
N ALA A 120 7.80 -6.96 9.03
CA ALA A 120 7.83 -7.99 10.04
C ALA A 120 6.44 -8.59 10.31
N TYR A 121 5.41 -7.74 10.37
CA TYR A 121 4.02 -8.19 10.49
C TYR A 121 3.57 -9.06 9.31
N LEU A 122 3.87 -8.66 8.07
CA LEU A 122 3.53 -9.43 6.87
C LEU A 122 4.21 -10.81 6.88
N ASN A 123 5.50 -10.85 7.20
CA ASN A 123 6.27 -12.09 7.30
C ASN A 123 5.71 -13.02 8.38
N GLN A 124 5.39 -12.47 9.56
CA GLN A 124 4.81 -13.24 10.66
C GLN A 124 3.44 -13.85 10.28
N LYS A 125 2.68 -13.18 9.43
CA LYS A 125 1.37 -13.64 8.95
C LYS A 125 1.46 -14.53 7.70
N GLY A 126 2.64 -14.75 7.14
CA GLY A 126 2.81 -15.51 5.88
C GLY A 126 2.05 -14.88 4.71
N MET A 127 1.93 -13.54 4.67
CA MET A 127 1.17 -12.86 3.63
C MET A 127 2.02 -12.69 2.37
N ASP A 128 1.42 -12.93 1.20
CA ASP A 128 2.05 -12.65 -0.09
C ASP A 128 2.29 -11.14 -0.26
N THR A 129 3.54 -10.76 -0.48
CA THR A 129 3.98 -9.37 -0.64
C THR A 129 3.96 -8.88 -2.10
N GLY A 130 3.47 -9.67 -3.06
CA GLY A 130 3.44 -9.30 -4.48
C GLY A 130 2.70 -7.97 -4.75
N LYS A 131 1.64 -7.68 -4.00
CA LYS A 131 0.93 -6.38 -4.11
C LYS A 131 1.74 -5.21 -3.57
N LEU A 132 2.57 -5.44 -2.55
CA LEU A 132 3.48 -4.42 -2.03
C LEU A 132 4.58 -4.12 -3.06
N ALA A 133 5.14 -5.13 -3.71
CA ALA A 133 6.13 -4.94 -4.77
C ALA A 133 5.59 -4.11 -5.94
N ILE A 134 4.33 -4.34 -6.36
CA ILE A 134 3.68 -3.49 -7.38
C ILE A 134 3.57 -2.03 -6.90
N LEU A 135 3.22 -1.82 -5.63
CA LEU A 135 3.13 -0.48 -5.06
C LEU A 135 4.50 0.21 -5.00
N GLU A 136 5.56 -0.53 -4.67
CA GLU A 136 6.95 -0.05 -4.67
C GLU A 136 7.38 0.39 -6.08
N MET A 137 7.07 -0.39 -7.13
CA MET A 137 7.32 -0.02 -8.53
C MET A 137 6.58 1.27 -8.95
N LEU A 138 5.35 1.45 -8.51
CA LEU A 138 4.59 2.69 -8.77
C LEU A 138 5.23 3.87 -8.04
N ALA A 139 5.70 3.66 -6.82
CA ALA A 139 6.33 4.68 -6.00
C ALA A 139 7.65 5.22 -6.58
N GLU A 140 8.42 4.40 -7.31
CA GLU A 140 9.66 4.83 -7.98
C GLU A 140 9.45 6.01 -8.95
N GLN A 141 8.23 6.19 -9.44
CA GLN A 141 7.88 7.24 -10.41
C GLN A 141 7.29 8.49 -9.76
N GLU A 142 7.10 8.48 -8.43
CA GLU A 142 6.41 9.57 -7.73
C GLU A 142 7.35 10.31 -6.77
N PRO A 143 7.30 11.66 -6.75
CA PRO A 143 8.25 12.46 -5.99
C PRO A 143 8.08 12.36 -4.47
N ASN A 144 6.91 11.99 -3.99
CA ASN A 144 6.61 11.85 -2.56
C ASN A 144 5.37 10.99 -2.32
N ALA A 145 5.12 10.64 -1.06
CA ALA A 145 4.02 9.77 -0.68
C ALA A 145 2.62 10.34 -1.04
N LEU A 146 2.40 11.67 -0.95
CA LEU A 146 1.10 12.26 -1.30
C LEU A 146 0.81 12.10 -2.80
N ARG A 147 1.83 12.32 -3.66
CA ARG A 147 1.67 12.11 -5.11
C ARG A 147 1.42 10.64 -5.45
N LEU A 148 2.02 9.71 -4.71
CA LEU A 148 1.69 8.29 -4.87
C LEU A 148 0.23 8.01 -4.50
N LEU A 149 -0.28 8.58 -3.40
CA LEU A 149 -1.68 8.43 -3.01
C LEU A 149 -2.64 8.99 -4.05
N ASP A 150 -2.36 10.18 -4.59
CA ASP A 150 -3.12 10.77 -5.69
C ASP A 150 -3.07 9.87 -6.94
N ARG A 151 -1.89 9.35 -7.27
CA ARG A 151 -1.69 8.48 -8.42
C ARG A 151 -2.49 7.18 -8.34
N LEU A 152 -2.57 6.59 -7.15
CA LEU A 152 -3.38 5.40 -6.93
C LEU A 152 -4.87 5.68 -7.19
N GLU A 153 -5.36 6.82 -6.73
CA GLU A 153 -6.76 7.21 -6.96
C GLU A 153 -7.02 7.53 -8.44
N GLU A 154 -6.12 8.26 -9.11
CA GLU A 154 -6.18 8.51 -10.56
C GLU A 154 -6.26 7.19 -11.36
N LEU A 155 -5.39 6.23 -11.04
CA LEU A 155 -5.37 4.92 -11.70
C LEU A 155 -6.66 4.15 -11.44
N ARG A 156 -7.16 4.16 -10.21
CA ARG A 156 -8.42 3.52 -9.85
C ARG A 156 -9.58 4.08 -10.66
N MET A 157 -9.69 5.42 -10.74
CA MET A 157 -10.73 6.09 -11.50
C MET A 157 -10.59 5.84 -13.01
N LEU A 158 -9.36 5.87 -13.53
CA LEU A 158 -9.08 5.58 -14.93
C LEU A 158 -9.53 4.19 -15.34
N ILE A 159 -9.18 3.18 -14.54
CA ILE A 159 -9.57 1.79 -14.78
C ILE A 159 -11.09 1.63 -14.72
N ALA A 160 -11.74 2.24 -13.73
CA ALA A 160 -13.18 2.21 -13.60
C ALA A 160 -13.88 2.86 -14.83
N ALA A 161 -13.41 4.03 -15.25
CA ALA A 161 -14.01 4.76 -16.38
C ALA A 161 -13.82 4.03 -17.73
N LYS A 162 -12.70 3.34 -17.93
CA LYS A 162 -12.40 2.65 -19.21
C LYS A 162 -12.88 1.20 -19.30
N ALA A 163 -13.45 0.67 -18.25
CA ALA A 163 -13.95 -0.71 -18.23
C ALA A 163 -15.35 -0.85 -18.83
N ASP A 164 -16.12 0.21 -18.92
CA ASP A 164 -17.55 0.17 -19.23
C ASP A 164 -17.87 0.76 -20.62
N VAL A 165 -16.87 1.04 -21.42
CA VAL A 165 -17.08 1.65 -22.73
C VAL A 165 -17.26 0.55 -23.78
N ASN A 166 -18.48 0.36 -24.23
CA ASN A 166 -18.86 -0.28 -25.50
C ASN A 166 -18.26 0.56 -26.67
N SER A 167 -16.95 0.63 -26.76
CA SER A 167 -16.24 1.44 -27.74
C SER A 167 -15.60 0.54 -28.78
N ASP A 168 -15.72 0.95 -30.04
CA ASP A 168 -14.99 0.37 -31.19
C ASP A 168 -13.46 0.57 -31.12
N VAL A 169 -12.91 0.80 -29.90
CA VAL A 169 -11.48 0.93 -29.69
C VAL A 169 -10.82 -0.44 -29.87
N PRO A 170 -9.98 -0.62 -30.90
CA PRO A 170 -9.43 -1.91 -31.25
C PRO A 170 -8.39 -2.41 -30.24
N PHE A 171 -7.73 -1.51 -29.48
CA PHE A 171 -6.70 -1.89 -28.52
C PHE A 171 -7.29 -2.23 -27.15
N VAL A 172 -7.23 -3.51 -26.78
CA VAL A 172 -7.83 -4.05 -25.57
C VAL A 172 -6.73 -4.50 -24.61
N LEU A 173 -6.75 -3.99 -23.40
CA LEU A 173 -5.93 -4.50 -22.30
C LEU A 173 -6.76 -5.57 -21.54
N SER A 174 -6.16 -6.76 -21.41
CA SER A 174 -6.82 -7.90 -20.79
C SER A 174 -5.82 -8.76 -20.03
N THR A 175 -6.27 -9.42 -18.96
CA THR A 175 -5.51 -10.52 -18.37
C THR A 175 -5.66 -11.78 -19.26
N ILE A 176 -4.69 -12.69 -19.18
CA ILE A 176 -4.75 -13.99 -19.90
C ILE A 176 -6.06 -14.72 -19.54
N HIS A 177 -6.45 -14.69 -18.29
CA HIS A 177 -7.70 -15.34 -17.83
C HIS A 177 -8.96 -14.73 -18.46
N SER A 178 -8.99 -13.40 -18.60
CA SER A 178 -10.14 -12.69 -19.18
C SER A 178 -10.19 -12.80 -20.72
N SER A 179 -9.09 -13.19 -21.36
CA SER A 179 -9.01 -13.42 -22.81
C SER A 179 -9.24 -14.88 -23.22
N LYS A 180 -9.39 -15.80 -22.26
CA LYS A 180 -9.63 -17.22 -22.55
C LYS A 180 -10.88 -17.41 -23.43
N GLY A 181 -10.72 -18.12 -24.55
CA GLY A 181 -11.80 -18.38 -25.50
C GLY A 181 -12.14 -17.22 -26.44
N LEU A 182 -11.33 -16.16 -26.45
CA LEU A 182 -11.46 -15.05 -27.39
C LEU A 182 -10.36 -15.11 -28.44
N GLU A 183 -10.68 -14.62 -29.64
CA GLU A 183 -9.77 -14.53 -30.77
C GLU A 183 -9.43 -13.07 -31.05
N TYR A 184 -8.16 -12.80 -31.38
CA TYR A 184 -7.67 -11.46 -31.69
C TYR A 184 -6.70 -11.54 -32.89
N ASP A 185 -6.76 -10.56 -33.79
CA ASP A 185 -5.86 -10.46 -34.93
C ASP A 185 -4.39 -10.33 -34.52
N ARG A 186 -4.14 -9.65 -33.40
CA ARG A 186 -2.81 -9.46 -32.82
C ARG A 186 -2.87 -9.53 -31.31
N VAL A 187 -1.89 -10.24 -30.73
CA VAL A 187 -1.73 -10.34 -29.27
C VAL A 187 -0.31 -9.90 -28.92
N VAL A 188 -0.17 -9.02 -27.94
CA VAL A 188 1.09 -8.65 -27.32
C VAL A 188 1.06 -9.17 -25.89
N LEU A 189 1.91 -10.13 -25.59
CA LEU A 189 2.08 -10.67 -24.26
C LEU A 189 3.16 -9.87 -23.54
N LEU A 190 2.79 -9.24 -22.43
CA LEU A 190 3.72 -8.52 -21.56
C LEU A 190 4.33 -9.48 -20.54
N ASP A 191 5.55 -9.17 -20.07
CA ASP A 191 6.26 -9.91 -19.02
C ASP A 191 6.44 -11.41 -19.32
N ALA A 192 6.58 -11.75 -20.61
CA ALA A 192 6.85 -13.12 -21.07
C ALA A 192 8.33 -13.47 -20.90
N PHE A 193 8.77 -13.67 -19.66
CA PHE A 193 10.12 -14.12 -19.32
C PHE A 193 10.08 -15.23 -18.25
N ASP A 194 11.12 -16.04 -18.22
CA ASP A 194 11.21 -17.21 -17.36
C ASP A 194 10.96 -16.91 -15.88
N GLY A 195 10.04 -17.68 -15.30
CA GLY A 195 9.66 -17.55 -13.89
C GLY A 195 8.48 -16.63 -13.63
N VAL A 196 8.05 -15.83 -14.65
CA VAL A 196 6.80 -15.05 -14.62
C VAL A 196 5.80 -15.67 -15.59
N LEU A 197 6.18 -15.86 -16.85
CA LEU A 197 5.39 -16.59 -17.82
C LEU A 197 6.31 -17.42 -18.76
N PRO A 198 6.32 -18.76 -18.69
CA PRO A 198 5.58 -19.60 -17.73
C PRO A 198 6.08 -19.42 -16.29
N ALA A 199 5.17 -19.57 -15.31
CA ALA A 199 5.55 -19.63 -13.91
C ALA A 199 6.49 -20.83 -13.68
N LYS A 200 7.44 -20.69 -12.74
CA LYS A 200 8.28 -21.83 -12.37
C LYS A 200 7.37 -22.97 -11.91
N PRO A 201 7.61 -24.21 -12.38
CA PRO A 201 6.86 -25.35 -11.87
C PRO A 201 7.13 -25.46 -10.36
N GLU A 202 6.04 -25.56 -9.57
CA GLU A 202 6.16 -25.93 -8.16
C GLU A 202 6.80 -27.31 -8.11
N ILE A 203 8.02 -27.37 -7.57
CA ILE A 203 8.68 -28.66 -7.32
C ILE A 203 7.97 -29.27 -6.12
N CYS A 204 7.06 -30.21 -6.39
CA CYS A 204 6.43 -31.06 -5.36
C CYS A 204 7.46 -31.99 -4.72
#